data_6fd806a785873f814e1c6f6b06f19be4
#
_entry.id   6fd806a785873f814e1c6f6b06f19be4
#
_cell.length_a   1.000
_cell.length_b   1.000
_cell.length_c   1.000
_cell.angle_alpha   90.00
_cell.angle_beta   90.00
_cell.angle_gamma   90.00
#
_symmetry.space_group_name_H-M   'P 1'
#
loop_
_entity.id
_entity.type
_entity.pdbx_description
1 polymer ?
#
loop_
_entity_poly.entity_id
_entity_poly.type
_entity_poly.pdbx_seq_one_letter_code
_entity_poly.pdbx_strand_id
1 'polypeptide(L)'
;SNSVDIQEFMIMPVGGKTFKEALRIGAEVFHTLARVLKKKGYATAVGDEGGFAPDLPSDEAAVEMILTGIKEAGYEAGKDVVLALDPASSSFYKNGKYVFAKSDQSVRNGDEMIDFYADWVSRYPIYSIEDGLDENDWKHWKKMTERLGDQIQIVGDDLFVTNTKRIRKGIKDQSANAVLIKLNQIGTLTETLEAVEMTHRVGWRAVISHRSGETEDAFIADLAVATGTGQIKTGSLCRSERICKYNQLLRIEQELGKDAEFGLI
;
A
#
# COMPACT_ATOMS: atom_id res chain seq x y z
N SER A 1 -6.70 -7.99 17.27
CA SER A 1 -5.40 -7.28 17.39
C SER A 1 -4.40 -7.98 16.49
N ASN A 2 -3.59 -7.24 15.74
CA ASN A 2 -2.51 -7.82 14.92
C ASN A 2 -1.51 -8.56 15.82
N SER A 3 -1.06 -9.72 15.36
CA SER A 3 0.03 -10.47 15.98
C SER A 3 1.42 -9.92 15.62
N VAL A 4 1.51 -9.05 14.62
CA VAL A 4 2.71 -8.41 14.09
C VAL A 4 2.65 -6.89 14.24
N ASP A 5 3.78 -6.20 14.11
CA ASP A 5 3.86 -4.75 14.31
C ASP A 5 3.48 -3.96 13.06
N ILE A 6 3.93 -4.37 11.88
CA ILE A 6 3.54 -3.79 10.60
C ILE A 6 2.04 -4.04 10.35
N GLN A 7 1.32 -2.96 10.03
CA GLN A 7 -0.14 -3.01 9.96
C GLN A 7 -0.65 -3.76 8.74
N GLU A 8 -0.07 -3.53 7.55
CA GLU A 8 -0.53 -4.12 6.31
C GLU A 8 0.62 -4.60 5.43
N PHE A 9 0.41 -5.78 4.85
CA PHE A 9 1.24 -6.37 3.80
C PHE A 9 0.37 -6.54 2.56
N MET A 10 0.74 -5.88 1.49
CA MET A 10 -0.07 -5.79 0.27
C MET A 10 0.66 -6.40 -0.92
N ILE A 11 -0.10 -6.85 -1.90
CA ILE A 11 0.39 -7.24 -3.23
C ILE A 11 -0.02 -6.20 -4.26
N MET A 12 0.85 -5.98 -5.24
CA MET A 12 0.58 -5.19 -6.44
C MET A 12 0.80 -6.08 -7.65
N PRO A 13 -0.28 -6.53 -8.32
CA PRO A 13 -0.20 -7.35 -9.53
C PRO A 13 0.21 -6.49 -10.73
N VAL A 14 1.48 -6.46 -11.05
CA VAL A 14 2.07 -5.62 -12.11
C VAL A 14 2.29 -6.36 -13.42
N GLY A 15 2.22 -7.70 -13.42
CA GLY A 15 2.42 -8.53 -14.61
C GLY A 15 1.23 -8.59 -15.57
N GLY A 16 0.07 -8.03 -15.18
CA GLY A 16 -1.11 -7.94 -16.04
C GLY A 16 -0.96 -6.81 -17.08
N LYS A 17 -1.43 -7.03 -18.30
CA LYS A 17 -1.48 -6.00 -19.34
C LYS A 17 -2.76 -5.16 -19.30
N THR A 18 -3.76 -5.60 -18.54
CA THR A 18 -5.05 -4.97 -18.36
C THR A 18 -5.42 -5.03 -16.90
N PHE A 19 -6.35 -4.17 -16.47
CA PHE A 19 -6.86 -4.22 -15.10
C PHE A 19 -7.51 -5.59 -14.79
N LYS A 20 -8.27 -6.14 -15.76
CA LYS A 20 -8.86 -7.47 -15.63
C LYS A 20 -7.83 -8.57 -15.37
N GLU A 21 -6.69 -8.53 -16.07
CA GLU A 21 -5.60 -9.50 -15.84
C GLU A 21 -4.96 -9.31 -14.46
N ALA A 22 -4.69 -8.06 -14.08
CA ALA A 22 -4.14 -7.75 -12.76
C ALA A 22 -5.08 -8.19 -11.63
N LEU A 23 -6.39 -7.96 -11.78
CA LEU A 23 -7.38 -8.42 -10.81
C LEU A 23 -7.45 -9.95 -10.73
N ARG A 24 -7.34 -10.66 -11.87
CA ARG A 24 -7.26 -12.13 -11.90
C ARG A 24 -6.03 -12.64 -11.14
N ILE A 25 -4.85 -12.06 -11.39
CA ILE A 25 -3.62 -12.39 -10.68
C ILE A 25 -3.84 -12.20 -9.16
N GLY A 26 -4.37 -11.05 -8.76
CA GLY A 26 -4.67 -10.76 -7.35
C GLY A 26 -5.62 -11.80 -6.73
N ALA A 27 -6.69 -12.19 -7.44
CA ALA A 27 -7.65 -13.18 -6.97
C ALA A 27 -7.02 -14.58 -6.82
N GLU A 28 -6.23 -15.00 -7.78
CA GLU A 28 -5.55 -16.30 -7.76
C GLU A 28 -4.52 -16.36 -6.62
N VAL A 29 -3.77 -15.28 -6.38
CA VAL A 29 -2.85 -15.18 -5.23
C VAL A 29 -3.62 -15.18 -3.91
N PHE A 30 -4.71 -14.40 -3.79
CA PHE A 30 -5.54 -14.36 -2.58
C PHE A 30 -6.07 -15.74 -2.20
N HIS A 31 -6.69 -16.46 -3.14
CA HIS A 31 -7.24 -17.79 -2.87
C HIS A 31 -6.14 -18.83 -2.62
N THR A 32 -4.98 -18.70 -3.25
CA THR A 32 -3.84 -19.58 -3.01
C THR A 32 -3.24 -19.32 -1.63
N LEU A 33 -3.08 -18.05 -1.23
CA LEU A 33 -2.62 -17.70 0.11
C LEU A 33 -3.54 -18.27 1.20
N ALA A 34 -4.87 -18.25 0.99
CA ALA A 34 -5.81 -18.90 1.91
C ALA A 34 -5.49 -20.39 2.08
N ARG A 35 -5.21 -21.11 0.97
CA ARG A 35 -4.84 -22.53 1.02
C ARG A 35 -3.50 -22.76 1.73
N VAL A 36 -2.51 -21.91 1.47
CA VAL A 36 -1.18 -21.95 2.12
C VAL A 36 -1.32 -21.78 3.63
N LEU A 37 -2.04 -20.73 4.07
CA LEU A 37 -2.29 -20.47 5.48
C LEU A 37 -2.99 -21.64 6.16
N LYS A 38 -4.08 -22.13 5.56
CA LYS A 38 -4.83 -23.28 6.09
C LYS A 38 -3.98 -24.55 6.20
N LYS A 39 -3.15 -24.84 5.18
CA LYS A 39 -2.24 -26.00 5.16
C LYS A 39 -1.21 -25.93 6.28
N LYS A 40 -0.80 -24.71 6.68
CA LYS A 40 0.13 -24.48 7.78
C LYS A 40 -0.57 -24.34 9.16
N GLY A 41 -1.90 -24.50 9.21
CA GLY A 41 -2.66 -24.43 10.45
C GLY A 41 -3.05 -23.04 10.91
N TYR A 42 -2.85 -22.02 10.07
CA TYR A 42 -3.23 -20.63 10.38
C TYR A 42 -4.71 -20.35 10.06
N ALA A 43 -5.29 -19.39 10.79
CA ALA A 43 -6.61 -18.87 10.51
C ALA A 43 -6.66 -18.13 9.17
N THR A 44 -7.79 -18.25 8.48
CA THR A 44 -8.08 -17.50 7.23
C THR A 44 -9.24 -16.53 7.41
N ALA A 45 -9.51 -16.12 8.65
CA ALA A 45 -10.41 -15.02 8.93
C ALA A 45 -9.84 -13.72 8.35
N VAL A 46 -10.73 -12.86 7.85
CA VAL A 46 -10.35 -11.57 7.25
C VAL A 46 -10.61 -10.42 8.22
N GLY A 47 -9.76 -9.40 8.14
CA GLY A 47 -9.93 -8.14 8.84
C GLY A 47 -10.92 -7.21 8.11
N ASP A 48 -11.02 -5.98 8.60
CA ASP A 48 -11.97 -4.98 8.11
C ASP A 48 -11.77 -4.62 6.63
N GLU A 49 -10.55 -4.69 6.15
CA GLU A 49 -10.19 -4.41 4.76
C GLU A 49 -10.16 -5.64 3.86
N GLY A 50 -10.64 -6.77 4.34
CA GLY A 50 -10.77 -8.02 3.57
C GLY A 50 -9.49 -8.84 3.43
N GLY A 51 -8.37 -8.40 3.98
CA GLY A 51 -7.12 -9.16 4.04
C GLY A 51 -7.14 -10.22 5.15
N PHE A 52 -6.32 -11.27 5.02
CA PHE A 52 -6.19 -12.29 6.07
C PHE A 52 -5.48 -11.72 7.31
N ALA A 53 -5.92 -12.16 8.50
CA ALA A 53 -5.35 -11.77 9.78
C ALA A 53 -4.91 -13.01 10.59
N PRO A 54 -3.94 -13.80 10.09
CA PRO A 54 -3.40 -14.95 10.79
C PRO A 54 -2.54 -14.52 11.98
N ASP A 55 -2.42 -15.37 12.97
CA ASP A 55 -1.50 -15.18 14.09
C ASP A 55 -0.10 -15.68 13.70
N LEU A 56 0.71 -14.78 13.14
CA LEU A 56 2.04 -15.08 12.65
C LEU A 56 3.12 -14.70 13.69
N PRO A 57 4.27 -15.39 13.69
CA PRO A 57 5.32 -15.19 14.68
C PRO A 57 6.13 -13.91 14.49
N SER A 58 6.12 -13.30 13.30
CA SER A 58 6.88 -12.09 12.99
C SER A 58 6.36 -11.39 11.73
N ASP A 59 6.76 -10.13 11.56
CA ASP A 59 6.51 -9.36 10.33
C ASP A 59 7.12 -10.06 9.10
N GLU A 60 8.33 -10.60 9.24
CA GLU A 60 8.99 -11.32 8.15
C GLU A 60 8.24 -12.60 7.75
N ALA A 61 7.63 -13.29 8.71
CA ALA A 61 6.78 -14.45 8.41
C ALA A 61 5.57 -14.10 7.54
N ALA A 62 5.03 -12.88 7.66
CA ALA A 62 3.95 -12.41 6.79
C ALA A 62 4.44 -12.25 5.34
N VAL A 63 5.60 -11.64 5.13
CA VAL A 63 6.23 -11.52 3.81
C VAL A 63 6.44 -12.90 3.17
N GLU A 64 7.04 -13.82 3.91
CA GLU A 64 7.32 -15.20 3.44
C GLU A 64 6.04 -15.98 3.08
N MET A 65 4.95 -15.78 3.84
CA MET A 65 3.66 -16.39 3.51
C MET A 65 3.12 -15.86 2.18
N ILE A 66 3.20 -14.55 1.95
CA ILE A 66 2.74 -13.93 0.71
C ILE A 66 3.59 -14.40 -0.47
N LEU A 67 4.91 -14.42 -0.33
CA LEU A 67 5.81 -14.93 -1.38
C LEU A 67 5.53 -16.39 -1.71
N THR A 68 5.25 -17.21 -0.70
CA THR A 68 4.80 -18.60 -0.90
C THR A 68 3.48 -18.65 -1.67
N GLY A 69 2.52 -17.80 -1.32
CA GLY A 69 1.23 -17.69 -2.01
C GLY A 69 1.37 -17.29 -3.47
N ILE A 70 2.23 -16.30 -3.77
CA ILE A 70 2.53 -15.85 -5.14
C ILE A 70 3.12 -17.01 -5.95
N LYS A 71 4.12 -17.68 -5.42
CA LYS A 71 4.80 -18.81 -6.07
C LYS A 71 3.85 -20.00 -6.31
N GLU A 72 3.08 -20.40 -5.29
CA GLU A 72 2.12 -21.51 -5.42
C GLU A 72 0.94 -21.16 -6.34
N ALA A 73 0.64 -19.88 -6.56
CA ALA A 73 -0.32 -19.40 -7.56
C ALA A 73 0.25 -19.48 -9.01
N GLY A 74 1.54 -19.75 -9.16
CA GLY A 74 2.20 -19.85 -10.47
C GLY A 74 2.76 -18.53 -10.99
N TYR A 75 2.93 -17.54 -10.12
CA TYR A 75 3.47 -16.22 -10.47
C TYR A 75 4.88 -16.02 -9.91
N GLU A 76 5.62 -15.12 -10.54
CA GLU A 76 6.98 -14.73 -10.17
C GLU A 76 6.95 -13.41 -9.35
N ALA A 77 7.38 -13.50 -8.08
CA ALA A 77 7.52 -12.32 -7.24
C ALA A 77 8.64 -11.41 -7.78
N GLY A 78 8.37 -10.10 -7.83
CA GLY A 78 9.25 -9.10 -8.41
C GLY A 78 9.03 -8.85 -9.90
N LYS A 79 8.25 -9.71 -10.58
CA LYS A 79 7.94 -9.57 -12.00
C LYS A 79 6.44 -9.49 -12.27
N ASP A 80 5.68 -10.49 -11.80
CA ASP A 80 4.23 -10.51 -11.97
C ASP A 80 3.52 -9.82 -10.80
N VAL A 81 4.10 -9.93 -9.60
CA VAL A 81 3.56 -9.37 -8.37
C VAL A 81 4.70 -8.79 -7.54
N VAL A 82 4.57 -7.55 -7.14
CA VAL A 82 5.47 -6.91 -6.17
C VAL A 82 4.74 -6.67 -4.85
N LEU A 83 5.48 -6.35 -3.80
CA LEU A 83 4.94 -6.11 -2.47
C LEU A 83 4.83 -4.62 -2.18
N ALA A 84 3.83 -4.26 -1.39
CA ALA A 84 3.73 -2.97 -0.74
C ALA A 84 3.50 -3.17 0.76
N LEU A 85 4.07 -2.30 1.57
CA LEU A 85 3.95 -2.33 3.02
C LEU A 85 3.26 -1.06 3.50
N ASP A 86 2.43 -1.21 4.52
CA ASP A 86 1.96 -0.10 5.34
C ASP A 86 2.26 -0.41 6.80
N PRO A 87 3.40 0.04 7.32
CA PRO A 87 3.73 -0.10 8.73
C PRO A 87 2.83 0.69 9.67
N ALA A 88 2.26 1.81 9.22
CA ALA A 88 1.59 2.79 10.08
C ALA A 88 2.42 3.11 11.34
N SER A 89 3.68 3.49 11.10
CA SER A 89 4.74 3.51 12.13
C SER A 89 4.47 4.43 13.31
N SER A 90 3.59 5.43 13.15
CA SER A 90 3.15 6.28 14.26
C SER A 90 2.48 5.47 15.38
N SER A 91 1.89 4.31 15.07
CA SER A 91 1.21 3.45 16.03
C SER A 91 2.16 2.78 17.05
N PHE A 92 3.41 2.56 16.67
CA PHE A 92 4.45 1.98 17.53
C PHE A 92 5.64 2.93 17.80
N TYR A 93 5.49 4.23 17.48
CA TYR A 93 6.46 5.25 17.81
C TYR A 93 6.24 5.79 19.23
N LYS A 94 7.27 5.71 20.08
CA LYS A 94 7.21 6.16 21.47
C LYS A 94 8.53 6.82 21.87
N ASN A 95 8.47 8.05 22.39
CA ASN A 95 9.64 8.76 22.94
C ASN A 95 10.87 8.77 22.00
N GLY A 96 10.65 9.04 20.71
CA GLY A 96 11.72 9.09 19.71
C GLY A 96 12.23 7.74 19.22
N LYS A 97 11.53 6.66 19.51
CA LYS A 97 11.88 5.28 19.15
C LYS A 97 10.70 4.53 18.55
N TYR A 98 10.98 3.63 17.64
CA TYR A 98 10.06 2.67 17.06
C TYR A 98 10.19 1.35 17.80
N VAL A 99 9.11 0.89 18.44
CA VAL A 99 9.11 -0.27 19.36
C VAL A 99 8.35 -1.43 18.72
N PHE A 100 9.07 -2.42 18.22
CA PHE A 100 8.51 -3.64 17.65
C PHE A 100 8.19 -4.64 18.78
N ALA A 101 7.04 -4.44 19.44
CA ALA A 101 6.70 -5.18 20.64
C ALA A 101 6.20 -6.60 20.38
N LYS A 102 5.75 -6.90 19.16
CA LYS A 102 5.09 -8.16 18.81
C LYS A 102 6.01 -9.08 17.99
N SER A 103 6.77 -8.52 17.06
CA SER A 103 7.60 -9.27 16.12
C SER A 103 8.93 -9.69 16.73
N ASP A 104 9.91 -8.78 16.80
CA ASP A 104 11.28 -9.10 17.23
C ASP A 104 11.70 -8.44 18.54
N GLN A 105 10.80 -7.72 19.19
CA GLN A 105 11.01 -6.98 20.44
C GLN A 105 12.12 -5.92 20.35
N SER A 106 12.49 -5.52 19.14
CA SER A 106 13.52 -4.51 18.92
C SER A 106 13.01 -3.10 19.18
N VAL A 107 13.96 -2.21 19.46
CA VAL A 107 13.72 -0.78 19.61
C VAL A 107 14.68 -0.05 18.68
N ARG A 108 14.15 0.65 17.70
CA ARG A 108 14.92 1.34 16.65
C ARG A 108 14.75 2.84 16.73
N ASN A 109 15.78 3.60 16.44
CA ASN A 109 15.66 5.03 16.11
C ASN A 109 15.34 5.21 14.61
N GLY A 110 15.20 6.46 14.15
CA GLY A 110 14.84 6.72 12.75
C GLY A 110 15.89 6.24 11.73
N ASP A 111 17.16 6.36 12.03
CA ASP A 111 18.23 5.87 11.16
C ASP A 111 18.23 4.32 11.11
N GLU A 112 18.04 3.65 12.24
CA GLU A 112 17.91 2.18 12.33
C GLU A 112 16.64 1.66 11.63
N MET A 113 15.55 2.45 11.59
CA MET A 113 14.36 2.11 10.79
C MET A 113 14.65 2.17 9.29
N ILE A 114 15.39 3.18 8.85
CA ILE A 114 15.80 3.29 7.44
C ILE A 114 16.68 2.12 7.03
N ASP A 115 17.64 1.71 7.87
CA ASP A 115 18.48 0.55 7.63
C ASP A 115 17.67 -0.75 7.59
N PHE A 116 16.68 -0.91 8.46
CA PHE A 116 15.72 -2.02 8.44
C PHE A 116 14.98 -2.12 7.11
N TYR A 117 14.43 -1.01 6.61
CA TYR A 117 13.74 -1.01 5.31
C TYR A 117 14.72 -1.22 4.15
N ALA A 118 15.93 -0.68 4.21
CA ALA A 118 16.94 -0.90 3.19
C ALA A 118 17.35 -2.38 3.08
N ASP A 119 17.48 -3.07 4.21
CA ASP A 119 17.71 -4.52 4.24
C ASP A 119 16.54 -5.28 3.59
N TRP A 120 15.31 -4.95 3.97
CA TRP A 120 14.12 -5.62 3.42
C TRP A 120 13.94 -5.38 1.91
N VAL A 121 14.13 -4.15 1.44
CA VAL A 121 14.09 -3.81 0.01
C VAL A 121 15.15 -4.57 -0.78
N SER A 122 16.32 -4.82 -0.19
CA SER A 122 17.37 -5.61 -0.84
C SER A 122 17.07 -7.10 -0.97
N ARG A 123 16.24 -7.65 -0.06
CA ARG A 123 15.94 -9.09 0.03
C ARG A 123 14.58 -9.47 -0.58
N TYR A 124 13.65 -8.56 -0.58
CA TYR A 124 12.26 -8.80 -1.00
C TYR A 124 11.84 -7.86 -2.12
N PRO A 125 10.93 -8.26 -3.00
CA PRO A 125 10.46 -7.42 -4.10
C PRO A 125 9.48 -6.34 -3.62
N ILE A 126 9.91 -5.53 -2.67
CA ILE A 126 9.14 -4.42 -2.11
C ILE A 126 9.24 -3.25 -3.08
N TYR A 127 8.09 -2.78 -3.55
CA TYR A 127 7.98 -1.63 -4.43
C TYR A 127 7.53 -0.36 -3.72
N SER A 128 6.77 -0.48 -2.62
CA SER A 128 6.17 0.66 -1.94
C SER A 128 6.20 0.47 -0.43
N ILE A 129 6.50 1.55 0.30
CA ILE A 129 6.37 1.63 1.76
C ILE A 129 5.56 2.89 2.08
N GLU A 130 4.40 2.68 2.70
CA GLU A 130 3.50 3.73 3.20
C GLU A 130 3.75 3.92 4.69
N ASP A 131 3.83 5.17 5.14
CA ASP A 131 4.01 5.56 6.55
C ASP A 131 5.09 4.74 7.29
N GLY A 132 6.24 4.59 6.63
CA GLY A 132 7.38 3.88 7.18
C GLY A 132 8.01 4.53 8.42
N LEU A 133 7.66 5.78 8.72
CA LEU A 133 8.14 6.55 9.85
C LEU A 133 6.99 7.35 10.49
N ASP A 134 7.18 7.85 11.72
CA ASP A 134 6.20 8.68 12.43
C ASP A 134 5.85 9.94 11.63
N GLU A 135 4.58 10.34 11.66
CA GLU A 135 4.01 11.47 10.91
C GLU A 135 4.66 12.83 11.21
N ASN A 136 5.46 12.92 12.27
CA ASN A 136 6.17 14.14 12.67
C ASN A 136 7.69 14.01 12.49
N ASP A 137 8.20 12.85 12.12
CA ASP A 137 9.63 12.59 11.96
C ASP A 137 10.18 13.02 10.58
N TRP A 138 9.86 14.23 10.16
CA TRP A 138 10.21 14.81 8.84
C TRP A 138 11.69 14.67 8.49
N LYS A 139 12.56 14.71 9.50
CA LYS A 139 14.01 14.57 9.31
C LYS A 139 14.37 13.19 8.74
N HIS A 140 13.81 12.12 9.31
CA HIS A 140 14.10 10.77 8.86
C HIS A 140 13.31 10.40 7.61
N TRP A 141 12.11 10.97 7.39
CA TRP A 141 11.41 10.86 6.11
C TRP A 141 12.27 11.33 4.94
N LYS A 142 12.90 12.52 5.06
CA LYS A 142 13.84 13.01 4.06
C LYS A 142 15.01 12.04 3.83
N LYS A 143 15.65 11.56 4.90
CA LYS A 143 16.74 10.59 4.80
C LYS A 143 16.31 9.28 4.15
N MET A 144 15.10 8.79 4.48
CA MET A 144 14.54 7.58 3.87
C MET A 144 14.34 7.77 2.37
N THR A 145 13.83 8.92 1.95
CA THR A 145 13.64 9.27 0.54
C THR A 145 14.99 9.40 -0.18
N GLU A 146 15.98 10.04 0.42
CA GLU A 146 17.35 10.12 -0.12
C GLU A 146 18.00 8.73 -0.27
N ARG A 147 17.71 7.79 0.63
CA ARG A 147 18.29 6.44 0.65
C ARG A 147 17.61 5.45 -0.28
N LEU A 148 16.28 5.51 -0.38
CA LEU A 148 15.46 4.47 -1.00
C LEU A 148 14.57 4.99 -2.15
N GLY A 149 14.39 6.32 -2.27
CA GLY A 149 13.41 6.90 -3.18
C GLY A 149 13.65 6.64 -4.67
N ASP A 150 14.88 6.33 -5.07
CA ASP A 150 15.20 5.91 -6.44
C ASP A 150 14.88 4.43 -6.72
N GLN A 151 14.62 3.65 -5.69
CA GLN A 151 14.38 2.21 -5.78
C GLN A 151 12.90 1.86 -5.56
N ILE A 152 12.25 2.57 -4.63
CA ILE A 152 10.88 2.28 -4.21
C ILE A 152 10.03 3.53 -4.12
N GLN A 153 8.72 3.32 -4.08
CA GLN A 153 7.73 4.34 -3.76
C GLN A 153 7.67 4.55 -2.24
N ILE A 154 7.85 5.79 -1.80
CA ILE A 154 7.74 6.20 -0.40
C ILE A 154 6.49 7.06 -0.28
N VAL A 155 5.44 6.49 0.34
CA VAL A 155 4.10 7.05 0.39
C VAL A 155 3.84 7.68 1.75
N GLY A 156 3.41 8.94 1.76
CA GLY A 156 2.89 9.57 2.98
C GLY A 156 1.37 9.52 3.02
N ASP A 157 0.82 8.86 4.04
CA ASP A 157 -0.59 8.92 4.45
C ASP A 157 -0.75 9.88 5.63
N ASP A 158 -0.46 9.46 6.85
CA ASP A 158 -0.55 10.30 8.05
C ASP A 158 0.41 11.50 7.98
N LEU A 159 1.54 11.35 7.27
CA LEU A 159 2.46 12.46 7.02
C LEU A 159 1.76 13.64 6.33
N PHE A 160 0.88 13.38 5.37
CA PHE A 160 0.26 14.40 4.51
C PHE A 160 -1.22 14.62 4.78
N VAL A 161 -1.95 13.61 5.24
CA VAL A 161 -3.40 13.62 5.47
C VAL A 161 -4.21 14.24 4.31
N THR A 162 -3.76 14.01 3.06
CA THR A 162 -4.29 14.62 1.82
C THR A 162 -4.32 16.16 1.86
N ASN A 163 -3.54 16.79 2.74
CA ASN A 163 -3.55 18.24 2.96
C ASN A 163 -2.50 18.95 2.10
N THR A 164 -2.93 19.86 1.23
CA THR A 164 -2.07 20.57 0.29
C THR A 164 -0.94 21.38 0.96
N LYS A 165 -1.13 21.85 2.19
CA LYS A 165 -0.07 22.55 2.92
C LYS A 165 1.02 21.59 3.38
N ARG A 166 0.63 20.39 3.85
CA ARG A 166 1.58 19.34 4.26
C ARG A 166 2.29 18.73 3.05
N ILE A 167 1.56 18.48 1.94
CA ILE A 167 2.14 18.02 0.67
C ILE A 167 3.18 19.03 0.16
N ARG A 168 2.86 20.33 0.15
CA ARG A 168 3.81 21.38 -0.24
C ARG A 168 5.07 21.39 0.62
N LYS A 169 4.91 21.18 1.94
CA LYS A 169 6.07 21.03 2.85
C LYS A 169 6.90 19.81 2.45
N GLY A 170 6.28 18.66 2.22
CA GLY A 170 6.96 17.43 1.82
C GLY A 170 7.74 17.59 0.51
N ILE A 171 7.12 18.23 -0.49
CA ILE A 171 7.77 18.54 -1.77
C ILE A 171 9.01 19.42 -1.56
N LYS A 172 8.87 20.49 -0.77
CA LYS A 172 9.99 21.40 -0.45
C LYS A 172 11.13 20.68 0.25
N ASP A 173 10.79 19.81 1.20
CA ASP A 173 11.76 19.10 2.05
C ASP A 173 12.25 17.79 1.40
N GLN A 174 11.67 17.37 0.27
CA GLN A 174 11.94 16.09 -0.40
C GLN A 174 11.74 14.89 0.53
N SER A 175 10.61 14.89 1.25
CA SER A 175 10.36 13.92 2.33
C SER A 175 9.64 12.65 1.89
N ALA A 176 9.22 12.55 0.62
CA ALA A 176 8.53 11.41 0.03
C ALA A 176 8.66 11.48 -1.49
N ASN A 177 8.10 10.51 -2.20
CA ASN A 177 7.91 10.55 -3.66
C ASN A 177 6.50 10.12 -4.09
N ALA A 178 5.61 9.88 -3.12
CA ALA A 178 4.20 9.56 -3.36
C ALA A 178 3.31 10.03 -2.21
N VAL A 179 2.04 10.24 -2.52
CA VAL A 179 1.00 10.68 -1.57
C VAL A 179 -0.18 9.73 -1.60
N LEU A 180 -0.64 9.28 -0.44
CA LEU A 180 -1.93 8.60 -0.32
C LEU A 180 -3.04 9.65 -0.32
N ILE A 181 -4.03 9.44 -1.16
CA ILE A 181 -5.14 10.39 -1.39
C ILE A 181 -6.43 9.80 -0.82
N LYS A 182 -6.91 10.39 0.24
CA LYS A 182 -8.17 10.03 0.92
C LYS A 182 -9.17 11.18 0.77
N LEU A 183 -10.13 11.03 -0.15
CA LEU A 183 -11.13 12.05 -0.50
C LEU A 183 -11.84 12.62 0.72
N ASN A 184 -12.29 11.77 1.63
CA ASN A 184 -13.04 12.19 2.81
C ASN A 184 -12.16 12.71 3.96
N GLN A 185 -10.84 12.64 3.85
CA GLN A 185 -9.91 13.18 4.85
C GLN A 185 -9.72 14.68 4.65
N ILE A 186 -9.52 15.13 3.40
CA ILE A 186 -9.49 16.56 3.07
C ILE A 186 -10.91 17.14 2.97
N GLY A 187 -11.91 16.37 2.49
CA GLY A 187 -13.33 16.65 2.65
C GLY A 187 -14.10 17.06 1.40
N THR A 188 -13.45 17.57 0.37
CA THR A 188 -14.12 17.95 -0.90
C THR A 188 -13.37 17.38 -2.10
N LEU A 189 -14.11 17.16 -3.20
CA LEU A 189 -13.51 16.73 -4.47
C LEU A 189 -12.53 17.77 -5.00
N THR A 190 -12.86 19.07 -4.92
CA THR A 190 -11.99 20.15 -5.38
C THR A 190 -10.62 20.11 -4.68
N GLU A 191 -10.59 20.05 -3.36
CA GLU A 191 -9.34 19.98 -2.59
C GLU A 191 -8.58 18.68 -2.86
N THR A 192 -9.30 17.57 -3.09
CA THR A 192 -8.70 16.29 -3.48
C THR A 192 -7.98 16.39 -4.82
N LEU A 193 -8.65 17.00 -5.83
CA LEU A 193 -8.05 17.23 -7.15
C LEU A 193 -6.83 18.16 -7.08
N GLU A 194 -6.89 19.21 -6.24
CA GLU A 194 -5.74 20.08 -5.97
C GLU A 194 -4.54 19.30 -5.39
N ALA A 195 -4.79 18.38 -4.45
CA ALA A 195 -3.76 17.55 -3.87
C ALA A 195 -3.14 16.58 -4.91
N VAL A 196 -3.97 15.94 -5.74
CA VAL A 196 -3.51 15.07 -6.83
C VAL A 196 -2.69 15.86 -7.84
N GLU A 197 -3.19 17.02 -8.31
CA GLU A 197 -2.49 17.85 -9.28
C GLU A 197 -1.15 18.35 -8.74
N MET A 198 -1.12 18.80 -7.48
CA MET A 198 0.13 19.24 -6.82
C MET A 198 1.16 18.10 -6.79
N THR A 199 0.73 16.89 -6.51
CA THR A 199 1.56 15.68 -6.47
C THR A 199 2.12 15.37 -7.85
N HIS A 200 1.29 15.34 -8.89
CA HIS A 200 1.70 15.03 -10.26
C HIS A 200 2.63 16.10 -10.85
N ARG A 201 2.42 17.38 -10.56
CA ARG A 201 3.25 18.49 -11.09
C ARG A 201 4.74 18.36 -10.73
N VAL A 202 5.08 17.68 -9.66
CA VAL A 202 6.46 17.46 -9.23
C VAL A 202 6.99 16.07 -9.58
N GLY A 203 6.23 15.29 -10.36
CA GLY A 203 6.59 13.93 -10.74
C GLY A 203 6.40 12.89 -9.64
N TRP A 204 5.73 13.26 -8.55
CA TRP A 204 5.35 12.31 -7.51
C TRP A 204 4.13 11.51 -7.92
N ARG A 205 3.95 10.35 -7.31
CA ARG A 205 2.79 9.48 -7.55
C ARG A 205 1.69 9.75 -6.54
N ALA A 206 0.44 9.66 -6.99
CA ALA A 206 -0.72 9.68 -6.14
C ALA A 206 -1.36 8.28 -6.09
N VAL A 207 -1.75 7.82 -4.91
CA VAL A 207 -2.44 6.54 -4.71
C VAL A 207 -3.82 6.86 -4.15
N ILE A 208 -4.88 6.62 -4.92
CA ILE A 208 -6.25 6.80 -4.43
C ILE A 208 -6.54 5.70 -3.41
N SER A 209 -7.08 6.07 -2.25
CA SER A 209 -7.25 5.14 -1.14
C SER A 209 -8.66 5.12 -0.60
N HIS A 210 -9.06 3.93 -0.17
CA HIS A 210 -10.21 3.72 0.71
C HIS A 210 -9.92 4.16 2.16
N ARG A 211 -10.82 3.83 3.05
CA ARG A 211 -10.65 3.91 4.52
C ARG A 211 -10.87 2.52 5.13
N SER A 212 -10.42 2.32 6.38
CA SER A 212 -10.69 1.08 7.12
C SER A 212 -12.19 0.84 7.32
N GLY A 213 -12.97 1.89 7.54
CA GLY A 213 -14.43 1.86 7.47
C GLY A 213 -14.92 2.29 6.09
N GLU A 214 -15.61 1.43 5.36
CA GLU A 214 -16.08 1.66 3.99
C GLU A 214 -17.55 1.29 3.80
N THR A 215 -18.11 1.80 2.70
CA THR A 215 -19.43 1.43 2.16
C THR A 215 -19.26 0.84 0.77
N GLU A 216 -20.37 0.40 0.15
CA GLU A 216 -20.37 -0.07 -1.25
C GLU A 216 -20.33 1.05 -2.30
N ASP A 217 -20.12 2.31 -1.88
CA ASP A 217 -19.84 3.40 -2.81
C ASP A 217 -18.54 3.15 -3.57
N ALA A 218 -18.56 3.30 -4.89
CA ALA A 218 -17.44 2.99 -5.76
C ALA A 218 -16.74 4.22 -6.33
N PHE A 219 -17.08 5.43 -5.88
CA PHE A 219 -16.61 6.70 -6.44
C PHE A 219 -15.07 6.79 -6.54
N ILE A 220 -14.34 6.23 -5.57
CA ILE A 220 -12.86 6.27 -5.60
C ILE A 220 -12.26 5.49 -6.78
N ALA A 221 -12.98 4.50 -7.34
CA ALA A 221 -12.55 3.81 -8.56
C ALA A 221 -12.64 4.75 -9.78
N ASP A 222 -13.77 5.47 -9.92
CA ASP A 222 -13.93 6.48 -10.97
C ASP A 222 -12.90 7.61 -10.80
N LEU A 223 -12.67 8.06 -9.58
CA LEU A 223 -11.67 9.10 -9.27
C LEU A 223 -10.25 8.67 -9.69
N ALA A 224 -9.86 7.44 -9.40
CA ALA A 224 -8.53 6.93 -9.75
C ALA A 224 -8.29 6.94 -11.26
N VAL A 225 -9.30 6.52 -12.04
CA VAL A 225 -9.20 6.54 -13.51
C VAL A 225 -9.27 7.97 -14.05
N ALA A 226 -10.24 8.78 -13.58
CA ALA A 226 -10.42 10.14 -14.06
C ALA A 226 -9.21 11.05 -13.82
N THR A 227 -8.45 10.80 -12.76
CA THR A 227 -7.23 11.58 -12.43
C THR A 227 -5.95 10.97 -12.98
N GLY A 228 -6.02 9.78 -13.60
CA GLY A 228 -4.85 9.11 -14.17
C GLY A 228 -3.78 8.76 -13.13
N THR A 229 -4.15 8.50 -11.86
CA THR A 229 -3.19 8.18 -10.82
C THR A 229 -2.51 6.83 -11.00
N GLY A 230 -3.13 5.92 -11.78
CA GLY A 230 -2.58 4.59 -12.09
C GLY A 230 -2.56 3.61 -10.91
N GLN A 231 -2.91 4.06 -9.71
CA GLN A 231 -2.86 3.26 -8.49
C GLN A 231 -4.09 3.49 -7.61
N ILE A 232 -4.56 2.40 -7.00
CA ILE A 232 -5.61 2.44 -5.98
C ILE A 232 -5.29 1.44 -4.85
N LYS A 233 -5.38 1.89 -3.60
CA LYS A 233 -5.35 1.05 -2.40
C LYS A 233 -6.79 0.93 -1.91
N THR A 234 -7.44 -0.23 -2.12
CA THR A 234 -8.89 -0.35 -1.85
C THR A 234 -9.30 -1.66 -1.18
N GLY A 235 -8.41 -2.22 -0.41
CA GLY A 235 -8.66 -3.46 0.33
C GLY A 235 -8.37 -4.72 -0.47
N SER A 236 -8.59 -5.85 0.16
CA SER A 236 -8.36 -7.16 -0.44
C SER A 236 -9.57 -7.62 -1.26
N LEU A 237 -9.49 -8.80 -1.85
CA LEU A 237 -10.51 -9.38 -2.73
C LEU A 237 -11.57 -10.16 -1.92
N CYS A 238 -12.02 -9.56 -0.84
CA CYS A 238 -13.04 -10.06 0.06
C CYS A 238 -13.82 -8.87 0.66
N ARG A 239 -15.08 -9.09 1.03
CA ARG A 239 -16.05 -8.10 1.53
C ARG A 239 -16.57 -7.19 0.42
N SER A 240 -17.90 -7.00 0.38
CA SER A 240 -18.59 -6.33 -0.73
C SER A 240 -18.19 -4.86 -0.88
N GLU A 241 -17.95 -4.17 0.25
CA GLU A 241 -17.51 -2.77 0.27
C GLU A 241 -16.09 -2.56 -0.30
N ARG A 242 -15.31 -3.63 -0.49
CA ARG A 242 -14.01 -3.61 -1.22
C ARG A 242 -14.20 -4.03 -2.67
N ILE A 243 -14.90 -5.14 -2.89
CA ILE A 243 -15.08 -5.74 -4.22
C ILE A 243 -15.86 -4.81 -5.15
N CYS A 244 -16.75 -3.96 -4.64
CA CYS A 244 -17.51 -3.01 -5.47
C CYS A 244 -16.59 -2.04 -6.24
N LYS A 245 -15.45 -1.62 -5.66
CA LYS A 245 -14.46 -0.76 -6.33
C LYS A 245 -13.75 -1.50 -7.45
N TYR A 246 -13.35 -2.75 -7.24
CA TYR A 246 -12.76 -3.59 -8.28
C TYR A 246 -13.75 -3.86 -9.42
N ASN A 247 -15.01 -4.14 -9.09
CA ASN A 247 -16.05 -4.33 -10.09
C ASN A 247 -16.32 -3.05 -10.91
N GLN A 248 -16.21 -1.88 -10.27
CA GLN A 248 -16.34 -0.60 -10.97
C GLN A 248 -15.18 -0.38 -11.94
N LEU A 249 -13.95 -0.67 -11.54
CA LEU A 249 -12.79 -0.60 -12.44
C LEU A 249 -12.92 -1.56 -13.63
N LEU A 250 -13.49 -2.76 -13.45
CA LEU A 250 -13.79 -3.66 -14.57
C LEU A 250 -14.82 -3.07 -15.54
N ARG A 251 -15.85 -2.39 -15.02
CA ARG A 251 -16.86 -1.72 -15.88
C ARG A 251 -16.24 -0.58 -16.66
N ILE A 252 -15.41 0.24 -16.01
CA ILE A 252 -14.69 1.34 -16.66
C ILE A 252 -13.77 0.81 -17.76
N GLU A 253 -12.99 -0.25 -17.49
CA GLU A 253 -12.14 -0.88 -18.51
C GLU A 253 -12.96 -1.39 -19.69
N GLN A 254 -14.12 -2.01 -19.43
CA GLN A 254 -15.02 -2.48 -20.47
C GLN A 254 -15.62 -1.33 -21.30
N GLU A 255 -15.96 -0.21 -20.67
CA GLU A 255 -16.50 0.97 -21.33
C GLU A 255 -15.47 1.66 -22.21
N LEU A 256 -14.24 1.82 -21.71
CA LEU A 256 -13.12 2.41 -22.45
C LEU A 256 -12.63 1.49 -23.60
N GLY A 257 -12.78 0.18 -23.44
CA GLY A 257 -12.41 -0.79 -24.46
C GLY A 257 -10.94 -0.67 -24.87
N LYS A 258 -10.69 -0.41 -26.17
CA LYS A 258 -9.33 -0.27 -26.73
C LYS A 258 -8.58 0.98 -26.23
N ASP A 259 -9.29 1.95 -25.70
CA ASP A 259 -8.70 3.20 -25.20
C ASP A 259 -8.36 3.09 -23.70
N ALA A 260 -8.63 1.93 -23.08
CA ALA A 260 -8.22 1.66 -21.71
C ALA A 260 -6.70 1.50 -21.63
N GLU A 261 -6.07 2.29 -20.79
CA GLU A 261 -4.67 2.14 -20.42
C GLU A 261 -4.58 1.57 -19.00
N PHE A 262 -3.77 0.55 -18.80
CA PHE A 262 -3.48 0.03 -17.47
C PHE A 262 -2.19 0.68 -16.96
N GLY A 263 -2.25 1.28 -15.78
CA GLY A 263 -1.13 1.99 -15.20
C GLY A 263 0.08 1.06 -15.00
N LEU A 264 1.19 1.42 -15.63
CA LEU A 264 2.48 0.77 -15.42
C LEU A 264 3.20 1.42 -14.25
N ILE A 265 3.81 0.60 -13.42
CA ILE A 265 4.68 1.02 -12.33
C ILE A 265 6.07 1.35 -12.87
#